data_9cf01a614c64a3b21b95faaf9254677f
#
_entry.id   9cf01a614c64a3b21b95faaf9254677f
#
_cell.length_a   1.000
_cell.length_b   1.000
_cell.length_c   1.000
_cell.angle_alpha   90.00
_cell.angle_beta   90.00
_cell.angle_gamma   90.00
#
_symmetry.space_group_name_H-M   'P 1'
#
loop_
_entity.id
_entity.type
_entity.pdbx_description
1 polymer ?
#
loop_
_entity_poly.entity_id
_entity_poly.type
_entity_poly.pdbx_seq_one_letter_code
_entity_poly.pdbx_strand_id
1 'polypeptide(L)'
;MNPGKLETAQLLSAHPFLKEKLRKKEQYIRALDYFAQKFSADDIWAEQTLQLYAHKFLGLHEPYAHQNFDFTVQSSKKLRTFSLFIYRYCFLMDAVYLCAYQDKEKGEKIFTEFATMYNARSKGRMRKVFDFLYDTSSPIPKLSQIGDMAKCWKENCEFTSKEPYKIIVTANMSAGKSTLLNAMVGRRISKTQNDACTAKIHYIENKPYDDGYCYELDHDLVLDANSDILMDDNPNNRSPEIRVGTYFRSPFSSGKRIWLIDTPGVNSAENADHREITEKAITYSNADLMVYVLNGTNIGTEDDLRHLKFVLQNYHKKILFVVNKVDRFKTKEDSISKMLQDATEDLKRIGFTSPCVVPVSAYAAYLARMHSFQ
;
A
#
# COMPACT_ATOMS: atom_id res chain seq x y z
N MET A 1 -0.82 8.27 13.24
CA MET A 1 -0.55 8.44 11.79
C MET A 1 -1.88 8.53 11.05
N ASN A 2 -2.01 9.41 10.04
CA ASN A 2 -3.20 9.43 9.18
C ASN A 2 -3.16 8.21 8.23
N PRO A 3 -4.11 7.28 8.29
CA PRO A 3 -4.13 6.08 7.44
C PRO A 3 -4.01 6.39 5.95
N GLY A 4 -4.60 7.50 5.48
CA GLY A 4 -4.55 7.91 4.09
C GLY A 4 -3.15 8.27 3.57
N LYS A 5 -2.19 8.57 4.46
CA LYS A 5 -0.79 8.80 4.06
C LYS A 5 -0.16 7.54 3.48
N LEU A 6 -0.43 6.37 4.05
CA LEU A 6 0.20 5.11 3.66
C LEU A 6 -0.19 4.67 2.24
N GLU A 7 -1.39 5.00 1.80
CA GLU A 7 -1.88 4.64 0.47
C GLU A 7 -1.43 5.62 -0.62
N THR A 8 -0.90 6.79 -0.24
CA THR A 8 -0.53 7.85 -1.19
C THR A 8 0.73 7.45 -1.96
N ALA A 9 0.71 7.59 -3.28
CA ALA A 9 1.89 7.41 -4.11
C ALA A 9 2.92 8.50 -3.83
N GLN A 10 4.19 8.12 -3.88
CA GLN A 10 5.28 9.06 -3.71
C GLN A 10 5.35 10.05 -4.87
N LEU A 11 5.56 11.33 -4.58
CA LEU A 11 5.71 12.37 -5.59
C LEU A 11 7.08 12.34 -6.30
N LEU A 12 7.91 11.34 -6.00
CA LEU A 12 9.30 11.27 -6.47
C LEU A 12 9.48 10.78 -7.90
N SER A 13 8.54 9.99 -8.46
CA SER A 13 8.75 9.27 -9.73
C SER A 13 9.04 10.18 -10.93
N ALA A 14 8.47 11.37 -10.95
CA ALA A 14 8.65 12.36 -12.02
C ALA A 14 9.18 13.71 -11.51
N HIS A 15 9.89 13.72 -10.38
CA HIS A 15 10.30 14.94 -9.73
C HIS A 15 11.33 15.71 -10.60
N PRO A 16 11.06 16.96 -11.00
CA PRO A 16 11.93 17.70 -11.94
C PRO A 16 13.33 17.94 -11.38
N PHE A 17 13.46 17.96 -10.05
CA PHE A 17 14.72 18.21 -9.35
C PHE A 17 15.72 17.04 -9.45
N LEU A 18 15.27 15.83 -9.82
CA LEU A 18 16.16 14.67 -10.00
C LEU A 18 17.24 14.90 -11.07
N LYS A 19 17.00 15.80 -12.03
CA LYS A 19 17.96 16.15 -13.10
C LYS A 19 19.04 17.15 -12.67
N GLU A 20 18.92 17.70 -11.47
CA GLU A 20 19.84 18.74 -10.97
C GLU A 20 21.17 18.14 -10.47
N LYS A 21 22.20 19.01 -10.37
CA LYS A 21 23.52 18.62 -9.87
C LYS A 21 23.48 18.26 -8.37
N LEU A 22 24.34 17.34 -7.94
CA LEU A 22 24.39 16.80 -6.57
C LEU A 22 24.37 17.92 -5.49
N ARG A 23 25.25 18.93 -5.59
CA ARG A 23 25.29 20.05 -4.64
C ARG A 23 23.95 20.77 -4.45
N LYS A 24 23.14 20.86 -5.52
CA LYS A 24 21.82 21.47 -5.42
C LYS A 24 20.81 20.54 -4.76
N LYS A 25 20.92 19.23 -5.03
CA LYS A 25 20.10 18.19 -4.40
C LYS A 25 20.37 18.13 -2.90
N GLU A 26 21.64 18.19 -2.48
CA GLU A 26 22.01 18.27 -1.06
C GLU A 26 21.34 19.46 -0.36
N GLN A 27 21.37 20.65 -0.98
CA GLN A 27 20.71 21.82 -0.41
C GLN A 27 19.20 21.66 -0.31
N TYR A 28 18.59 21.00 -1.29
CA TYR A 28 17.16 20.76 -1.30
C TYR A 28 16.76 19.80 -0.17
N ILE A 29 17.49 18.72 0.01
CA ILE A 29 17.25 17.75 1.07
C ILE A 29 17.49 18.39 2.46
N ARG A 30 18.56 19.17 2.65
CA ARG A 30 18.79 19.91 3.90
C ARG A 30 17.66 20.89 4.22
N ALA A 31 17.09 21.52 3.21
CA ALA A 31 15.96 22.43 3.41
C ALA A 31 14.67 21.66 3.77
N LEU A 32 14.43 20.49 3.16
CA LEU A 32 13.32 19.61 3.57
C LEU A 32 13.51 19.08 4.99
N ASP A 33 14.73 18.68 5.34
CA ASP A 33 15.11 18.26 6.69
C ASP A 33 14.80 19.33 7.75
N TYR A 34 15.12 20.59 7.47
CA TYR A 34 14.75 21.70 8.34
C TYR A 34 13.24 21.76 8.61
N PHE A 35 12.40 21.59 7.58
CA PHE A 35 10.95 21.57 7.76
C PHE A 35 10.49 20.33 8.52
N ALA A 36 11.07 19.16 8.26
CA ALA A 36 10.80 17.93 8.98
C ALA A 36 11.09 18.08 10.48
N GLN A 37 12.29 18.55 10.81
CA GLN A 37 12.71 18.75 12.20
C GLN A 37 11.85 19.79 12.92
N LYS A 38 11.51 20.90 12.25
CA LYS A 38 10.75 21.98 12.87
C LYS A 38 9.27 21.65 13.07
N PHE A 39 8.65 20.96 12.13
CA PHE A 39 7.20 20.77 12.12
C PHE A 39 6.75 19.33 12.36
N SER A 40 7.64 18.35 12.28
CA SER A 40 7.28 16.92 12.28
C SER A 40 8.37 16.03 12.88
N ALA A 41 9.12 16.52 13.89
CA ALA A 41 10.25 15.78 14.48
C ALA A 41 9.86 14.37 15.00
N ASP A 42 8.65 14.22 15.52
CA ASP A 42 8.16 12.95 16.06
C ASP A 42 7.25 12.18 15.08
N ASP A 43 7.16 12.61 13.82
CA ASP A 43 6.31 11.96 12.82
C ASP A 43 7.12 10.97 11.99
N ILE A 44 6.96 9.68 12.28
CA ILE A 44 7.64 8.58 11.57
C ILE A 44 7.39 8.61 10.05
N TRP A 45 6.23 9.10 9.59
CA TRP A 45 5.97 9.30 8.16
C TRP A 45 6.90 10.37 7.58
N ALA A 46 7.07 11.49 8.27
CA ALA A 46 7.93 12.58 7.82
C ALA A 46 9.39 12.12 7.74
N GLU A 47 9.84 11.39 8.77
CA GLU A 47 11.18 10.81 8.81
C GLU A 47 11.42 9.83 7.66
N GLN A 48 10.58 8.84 7.50
CA GLN A 48 10.70 7.82 6.44
C GLN A 48 10.60 8.44 5.04
N THR A 49 9.72 9.43 4.87
CA THR A 49 9.60 10.15 3.60
C THR A 49 10.87 10.95 3.29
N LEU A 50 11.44 11.62 4.29
CA LEU A 50 12.71 12.35 4.12
C LEU A 50 13.85 11.40 3.71
N GLN A 51 13.96 10.24 4.36
CA GLN A 51 14.94 9.21 4.01
C GLN A 51 14.78 8.77 2.56
N LEU A 52 13.54 8.54 2.11
CA LEU A 52 13.26 8.14 0.74
C LEU A 52 13.67 9.23 -0.28
N TYR A 53 13.39 10.50 0.03
CA TYR A 53 13.83 11.64 -0.79
C TYR A 53 15.36 11.72 -0.83
N ALA A 54 16.02 11.57 0.30
CA ALA A 54 17.48 11.62 0.39
C ALA A 54 18.13 10.49 -0.42
N HIS A 55 17.67 9.25 -0.27
CA HIS A 55 18.13 8.12 -1.07
C HIS A 55 17.98 8.39 -2.57
N LYS A 56 16.80 8.83 -3.00
CA LYS A 56 16.51 9.06 -4.43
C LYS A 56 17.29 10.23 -5.01
N PHE A 57 17.46 11.30 -4.26
CA PHE A 57 18.12 12.51 -4.73
C PHE A 57 19.64 12.43 -4.68
N LEU A 58 20.16 11.86 -3.60
CA LEU A 58 21.59 11.84 -3.31
C LEU A 58 22.28 10.53 -3.69
N GLY A 59 21.49 9.47 -3.96
CA GLY A 59 22.03 8.13 -4.23
C GLY A 59 22.67 7.50 -3.00
N LEU A 60 22.16 7.82 -1.81
CA LEU A 60 22.65 7.26 -0.56
C LEU A 60 22.25 5.79 -0.43
N HIS A 61 23.12 4.98 0.19
CA HIS A 61 22.82 3.60 0.59
C HIS A 61 22.61 3.49 2.10
N GLU A 62 23.16 4.46 2.85
CA GLU A 62 23.03 4.55 4.30
C GLU A 62 21.93 5.56 4.67
N PRO A 63 21.33 5.46 5.86
CA PRO A 63 20.36 6.43 6.34
C PRO A 63 20.92 7.87 6.31
N TYR A 64 20.10 8.79 5.85
CA TYR A 64 20.45 10.21 5.82
C TYR A 64 20.55 10.76 7.25
N ALA A 65 21.70 11.29 7.61
CA ALA A 65 21.90 11.96 8.88
C ALA A 65 21.42 13.41 8.83
N HIS A 66 20.59 13.82 9.79
CA HIS A 66 20.09 15.19 9.89
C HIS A 66 21.21 16.22 9.92
N GLN A 67 21.02 17.31 9.21
CA GLN A 67 22.03 18.35 9.09
C GLN A 67 21.43 19.71 9.44
N ASN A 68 22.22 20.51 10.17
CA ASN A 68 21.84 21.88 10.48
C ASN A 68 21.69 22.70 9.20
N PHE A 69 20.53 23.32 9.03
CA PHE A 69 20.23 24.22 7.95
C PHE A 69 19.59 25.50 8.48
N ASP A 70 20.26 26.65 8.28
CA ASP A 70 19.70 27.94 8.66
C ASP A 70 18.93 28.54 7.48
N PHE A 71 17.64 28.34 7.53
CA PHE A 71 16.72 28.82 6.52
C PHE A 71 16.62 30.36 6.49
N THR A 72 16.83 31.02 7.62
CA THR A 72 16.75 32.48 7.73
C THR A 72 17.97 33.18 7.13
N VAL A 73 19.16 32.62 7.29
CA VAL A 73 20.40 33.16 6.70
C VAL A 73 20.40 33.02 5.18
N GLN A 74 19.78 32.00 4.64
CA GLN A 74 19.66 31.75 3.22
C GLN A 74 18.66 32.72 2.54
N SER A 75 17.76 33.36 3.32
CA SER A 75 16.61 34.11 2.79
C SER A 75 16.95 35.45 2.16
N SER A 76 18.04 36.12 2.57
CA SER A 76 18.15 37.56 2.29
C SER A 76 18.89 37.97 0.99
N LYS A 77 19.84 37.21 0.48
CA LYS A 77 20.61 37.63 -0.75
C LYS A 77 20.98 36.48 -1.70
N LYS A 78 21.08 35.25 -1.25
CA LYS A 78 21.60 34.11 -2.03
C LYS A 78 20.53 33.28 -2.74
N LEU A 79 19.25 33.39 -2.35
CA LEU A 79 18.16 32.61 -2.93
C LEU A 79 17.83 32.95 -4.39
N ARG A 80 18.14 34.14 -4.87
CA ARG A 80 17.94 34.50 -6.29
C ARG A 80 18.79 33.65 -7.25
N THR A 81 19.87 33.08 -6.76
CA THR A 81 20.80 32.21 -7.51
C THR A 81 20.64 30.73 -7.18
N PHE A 82 19.77 30.37 -6.23
CA PHE A 82 19.61 29.00 -5.74
C PHE A 82 18.46 28.25 -6.42
N SER A 83 18.64 26.96 -6.57
CA SER A 83 17.66 25.99 -7.04
C SER A 83 16.33 26.07 -6.31
N LEU A 84 16.36 26.38 -5.01
CA LEU A 84 15.16 26.56 -4.18
C LEU A 84 14.25 27.69 -4.71
N PHE A 85 14.81 28.72 -5.34
CA PHE A 85 13.97 29.76 -5.97
C PHE A 85 13.32 29.28 -7.26
N ILE A 86 14.03 28.53 -8.08
CA ILE A 86 13.52 27.99 -9.35
C ILE A 86 12.44 26.96 -9.05
N TYR A 87 12.69 26.05 -8.12
CA TYR A 87 11.81 24.93 -7.76
C TYR A 87 10.91 25.20 -6.54
N ARG A 88 10.68 26.47 -6.20
CA ARG A 88 9.91 26.86 -4.99
C ARG A 88 8.51 26.25 -4.88
N TYR A 89 7.89 25.95 -6.01
CA TYR A 89 6.57 25.35 -6.03
C TYR A 89 6.64 23.84 -5.75
N CYS A 90 7.62 23.14 -6.33
CA CYS A 90 7.90 21.75 -6.00
C CYS A 90 8.24 21.62 -4.52
N PHE A 91 9.14 22.48 -4.04
CA PHE A 91 9.58 22.48 -2.65
C PHE A 91 8.42 22.72 -1.66
N LEU A 92 7.50 23.64 -1.96
CA LEU A 92 6.29 23.84 -1.17
C LEU A 92 5.42 22.58 -1.14
N MET A 93 5.23 21.93 -2.29
CA MET A 93 4.46 20.69 -2.38
C MET A 93 5.11 19.57 -1.56
N ASP A 94 6.44 19.41 -1.67
CA ASP A 94 7.17 18.38 -0.94
C ASP A 94 7.16 18.62 0.57
N ALA A 95 7.35 19.88 1.02
CA ALA A 95 7.29 20.23 2.44
C ALA A 95 5.90 19.97 3.03
N VAL A 96 4.84 20.29 2.29
CA VAL A 96 3.46 19.98 2.70
C VAL A 96 3.19 18.50 2.68
N TYR A 97 3.62 17.78 1.64
CA TYR A 97 3.46 16.33 1.53
C TYR A 97 4.12 15.61 2.70
N LEU A 98 5.35 15.98 2.99
CA LEU A 98 6.16 15.37 4.05
C LEU A 98 5.61 15.70 5.44
N CYS A 99 5.27 16.97 5.72
CA CYS A 99 4.98 17.41 7.08
C CYS A 99 3.49 17.61 7.38
N ALA A 100 2.64 17.92 6.40
CA ALA A 100 1.28 18.40 6.63
C ALA A 100 0.24 17.82 5.65
N TYR A 101 0.46 16.63 5.13
CA TYR A 101 -0.50 15.98 4.23
C TYR A 101 -1.88 15.90 4.90
N GLN A 102 -2.91 16.50 4.27
CA GLN A 102 -4.28 16.63 4.77
C GLN A 102 -4.47 17.41 6.09
N ASP A 103 -3.41 18.02 6.64
CA ASP A 103 -3.47 18.88 7.81
C ASP A 103 -3.25 20.35 7.37
N LYS A 104 -4.35 21.04 7.04
CA LYS A 104 -4.30 22.41 6.53
C LYS A 104 -3.76 23.39 7.56
N GLU A 105 -4.06 23.22 8.85
CA GLU A 105 -3.60 24.13 9.91
C GLU A 105 -2.08 24.06 10.04
N LYS A 106 -1.51 22.87 10.06
CA LYS A 106 -0.08 22.65 10.07
C LYS A 106 0.56 23.18 8.78
N GLY A 107 -0.10 22.95 7.64
CA GLY A 107 0.31 23.47 6.34
C GLY A 107 0.40 24.99 6.29
N GLU A 108 -0.53 25.73 6.92
CA GLU A 108 -0.48 27.20 7.01
C GLU A 108 0.76 27.69 7.78
N LYS A 109 1.16 27.00 8.84
CA LYS A 109 2.38 27.30 9.59
C LYS A 109 3.61 27.12 8.70
N ILE A 110 3.66 26.01 7.94
CA ILE A 110 4.72 25.75 6.97
C ILE A 110 4.74 26.81 5.87
N PHE A 111 3.58 27.15 5.29
CA PHE A 111 3.48 28.19 4.27
C PHE A 111 3.95 29.55 4.77
N THR A 112 3.60 29.92 5.99
CA THR A 112 4.00 31.19 6.61
C THR A 112 5.50 31.28 6.74
N GLU A 113 6.14 30.25 7.26
CA GLU A 113 7.60 30.16 7.36
C GLU A 113 8.26 30.24 5.98
N PHE A 114 7.77 29.42 5.05
CA PHE A 114 8.26 29.35 3.69
C PHE A 114 8.12 30.69 2.96
N ALA A 115 7.00 31.39 3.14
CA ALA A 115 6.72 32.65 2.49
C ALA A 115 7.66 33.79 2.92
N THR A 116 8.32 33.69 4.08
CA THR A 116 9.25 34.73 4.55
C THR A 116 10.41 34.97 3.56
N MET A 117 10.77 33.95 2.80
CA MET A 117 11.89 33.96 1.87
C MET A 117 11.60 34.64 0.51
N TYR A 118 10.35 34.94 0.19
CA TYR A 118 9.96 35.31 -1.15
C TYR A 118 9.30 36.70 -1.21
N ASN A 119 9.45 37.37 -2.35
CA ASN A 119 8.78 38.66 -2.60
C ASN A 119 7.26 38.48 -2.79
N ALA A 120 6.51 39.59 -2.70
CA ALA A 120 5.04 39.58 -2.77
C ALA A 120 4.47 38.88 -4.01
N ARG A 121 5.08 39.06 -5.19
CA ARG A 121 4.64 38.41 -6.44
C ARG A 121 4.80 36.88 -6.39
N SER A 122 5.90 36.40 -5.82
CA SER A 122 6.13 34.95 -5.62
C SER A 122 5.17 34.40 -4.60
N LYS A 123 4.95 35.08 -3.47
CA LYS A 123 3.99 34.69 -2.43
C LYS A 123 2.59 34.47 -2.98
N GLY A 124 2.08 35.37 -3.81
CA GLY A 124 0.75 35.24 -4.42
C GLY A 124 0.60 34.01 -5.32
N ARG A 125 1.66 33.63 -6.05
CA ARG A 125 1.64 32.39 -6.86
C ARG A 125 1.77 31.14 -6.00
N MET A 126 2.61 31.19 -4.98
CA MET A 126 2.78 30.10 -4.02
C MET A 126 1.48 29.85 -3.24
N ARG A 127 0.75 30.92 -2.89
CA ARG A 127 -0.55 30.81 -2.24
C ARG A 127 -1.55 30.02 -3.10
N LYS A 128 -1.58 30.26 -4.39
CA LYS A 128 -2.44 29.47 -5.31
C LYS A 128 -2.07 27.99 -5.33
N VAL A 129 -0.79 27.66 -5.26
CA VAL A 129 -0.34 26.25 -5.15
C VAL A 129 -0.77 25.67 -3.81
N PHE A 130 -0.55 26.41 -2.72
CA PHE A 130 -0.93 25.98 -1.39
C PHE A 130 -2.45 25.72 -1.26
N ASP A 131 -3.26 26.65 -1.75
CA ASP A 131 -4.71 26.52 -1.73
C ASP A 131 -5.17 25.29 -2.51
N PHE A 132 -4.55 25.02 -3.67
CA PHE A 132 -4.79 23.82 -4.47
C PHE A 132 -4.45 22.53 -3.71
N LEU A 133 -3.41 22.50 -2.87
CA LEU A 133 -3.04 21.31 -2.12
C LEU A 133 -4.14 20.87 -1.12
N TYR A 134 -4.96 21.81 -0.65
CA TYR A 134 -6.05 21.53 0.29
C TYR A 134 -7.46 21.66 -0.31
N ASP A 135 -7.55 22.15 -1.57
CA ASP A 135 -8.78 22.19 -2.34
C ASP A 135 -8.50 21.78 -3.80
N THR A 136 -8.46 20.47 -4.02
CA THR A 136 -8.20 19.89 -5.35
C THR A 136 -9.37 20.01 -6.33
N SER A 137 -10.52 20.57 -5.92
CA SER A 137 -11.61 20.94 -6.83
C SER A 137 -11.22 22.10 -7.74
N SER A 138 -10.29 22.93 -7.29
CA SER A 138 -9.70 24.03 -8.06
C SER A 138 -8.89 23.52 -9.26
N PRO A 139 -8.80 24.31 -10.36
CA PRO A 139 -7.96 23.94 -11.50
C PRO A 139 -6.49 23.78 -11.10
N ILE A 140 -5.81 22.80 -11.69
CA ILE A 140 -4.38 22.61 -11.50
C ILE A 140 -3.64 23.90 -11.86
N PRO A 141 -2.77 24.42 -10.97
CA PRO A 141 -2.02 25.64 -11.24
C PRO A 141 -1.18 25.50 -12.52
N LYS A 142 -1.37 26.40 -13.47
CA LYS A 142 -0.61 26.42 -14.75
C LYS A 142 0.82 26.88 -14.52
N LEU A 143 1.63 26.06 -13.89
CA LEU A 143 3.04 26.31 -13.59
C LEU A 143 3.83 25.12 -14.14
N SER A 144 4.65 25.35 -15.14
CA SER A 144 5.38 24.32 -15.90
C SER A 144 6.24 23.38 -15.06
N GLN A 145 6.58 23.76 -13.84
CA GLN A 145 7.46 22.99 -12.95
C GLN A 145 6.74 21.95 -12.11
N ILE A 146 5.42 22.08 -11.93
CA ILE A 146 4.65 21.22 -10.99
C ILE A 146 3.48 20.49 -11.65
N GLY A 147 3.32 20.59 -12.99
CA GLY A 147 2.15 20.02 -13.67
C GLY A 147 1.89 18.57 -13.35
N ASP A 148 2.91 17.71 -13.46
CA ASP A 148 2.81 16.28 -13.19
C ASP A 148 2.66 16.01 -11.69
N MET A 149 3.38 16.73 -10.83
CA MET A 149 3.25 16.61 -9.38
C MET A 149 1.85 17.04 -8.90
N ALA A 150 1.31 18.14 -9.43
CA ALA A 150 -0.02 18.62 -9.07
C ALA A 150 -1.13 17.66 -9.55
N LYS A 151 -0.95 17.04 -10.72
CA LYS A 151 -1.84 16.00 -11.20
C LYS A 151 -1.82 14.79 -10.28
N CYS A 152 -0.63 14.29 -9.95
CA CYS A 152 -0.43 13.19 -9.02
C CYS A 152 -1.05 13.50 -7.65
N TRP A 153 -0.84 14.70 -7.11
CA TRP A 153 -1.47 15.15 -5.87
C TRP A 153 -3.00 15.05 -5.91
N LYS A 154 -3.60 15.60 -6.97
CA LYS A 154 -5.06 15.58 -7.14
C LYS A 154 -5.60 14.15 -7.19
N GLU A 155 -4.98 13.28 -7.98
CA GLU A 155 -5.38 11.89 -8.12
C GLU A 155 -5.20 11.12 -6.82
N ASN A 156 -4.15 11.40 -6.03
CA ASN A 156 -3.96 10.85 -4.69
C ASN A 156 -5.09 11.27 -3.74
N CYS A 157 -5.46 12.55 -3.73
CA CYS A 157 -6.55 13.05 -2.88
C CYS A 157 -7.89 12.42 -3.28
N GLU A 158 -8.17 12.32 -4.58
CA GLU A 158 -9.39 11.66 -5.08
C GLU A 158 -9.41 10.17 -4.77
N PHE A 159 -8.26 9.50 -4.79
CA PHE A 159 -8.15 8.09 -4.43
C PHE A 159 -8.40 7.87 -2.94
N THR A 160 -7.71 8.62 -2.08
CA THR A 160 -7.80 8.46 -0.63
C THR A 160 -9.13 8.92 -0.04
N SER A 161 -9.90 9.74 -0.76
CA SER A 161 -11.25 10.14 -0.34
C SER A 161 -12.30 9.04 -0.52
N LYS A 162 -12.02 8.02 -1.34
CA LYS A 162 -12.94 6.89 -1.56
C LYS A 162 -12.83 5.89 -0.41
N GLU A 163 -13.95 5.29 -0.02
CA GLU A 163 -13.91 4.13 0.87
C GLU A 163 -13.26 2.94 0.16
N PRO A 164 -12.39 2.17 0.83
CA PRO A 164 -11.78 1.00 0.23
C PRO A 164 -12.80 -0.14 0.06
N TYR A 165 -12.76 -0.80 -1.08
CA TYR A 165 -13.45 -2.07 -1.26
C TYR A 165 -12.62 -3.19 -0.62
N LYS A 166 -13.17 -3.79 0.45
CA LYS A 166 -12.45 -4.75 1.28
C LYS A 166 -12.76 -6.18 0.85
N ILE A 167 -11.73 -6.95 0.55
CA ILE A 167 -11.84 -8.35 0.14
C ILE A 167 -11.08 -9.19 1.17
N ILE A 168 -11.80 -9.99 1.95
CA ILE A 168 -11.17 -10.95 2.86
C ILE A 168 -10.85 -12.24 2.11
N VAL A 169 -9.62 -12.72 2.27
CA VAL A 169 -9.16 -13.99 1.66
C VAL A 169 -8.89 -14.99 2.76
N THR A 170 -9.61 -16.06 2.77
CA THR A 170 -9.49 -17.13 3.77
C THR A 170 -9.34 -18.50 3.10
N ALA A 171 -8.70 -19.42 3.81
CA ALA A 171 -8.45 -20.77 3.31
C ALA A 171 -8.00 -21.68 4.44
N ASN A 172 -8.13 -22.99 4.22
CA ASN A 172 -7.34 -23.94 4.97
C ASN A 172 -5.86 -23.87 4.61
N MET A 173 -5.00 -24.39 5.50
CA MET A 173 -3.57 -24.46 5.23
C MET A 173 -3.28 -25.14 3.88
N SER A 174 -2.24 -24.69 3.23
CA SER A 174 -1.75 -25.24 1.95
C SER A 174 -2.74 -25.17 0.78
N ALA A 175 -3.87 -24.46 0.87
CA ALA A 175 -4.77 -24.24 -0.26
C ALA A 175 -4.17 -23.33 -1.35
N GLY A 176 -3.08 -22.64 -1.06
CA GLY A 176 -2.40 -21.71 -1.98
C GLY A 176 -2.88 -20.27 -1.91
N LYS A 177 -3.39 -19.85 -0.74
CA LYS A 177 -3.87 -18.50 -0.47
C LYS A 177 -2.82 -17.43 -0.78
N SER A 178 -1.61 -17.54 -0.22
CA SER A 178 -0.52 -16.58 -0.44
C SER A 178 -0.08 -16.51 -1.92
N THR A 179 -0.08 -17.64 -2.62
CA THR A 179 0.20 -17.67 -4.06
C THR A 179 -0.87 -16.91 -4.85
N LEU A 180 -2.14 -17.08 -4.47
CA LEU A 180 -3.26 -16.36 -5.08
C LEU A 180 -3.16 -14.86 -4.83
N LEU A 181 -2.87 -14.45 -3.60
CA LEU A 181 -2.68 -13.04 -3.24
C LEU A 181 -1.54 -12.39 -4.04
N ASN A 182 -0.38 -13.05 -4.11
CA ASN A 182 0.75 -12.58 -4.92
C ASN A 182 0.37 -12.46 -6.41
N ALA A 183 -0.42 -13.39 -6.95
CA ALA A 183 -0.94 -13.33 -8.31
C ALA A 183 -1.95 -12.18 -8.50
N MET A 184 -2.84 -11.94 -7.54
CA MET A 184 -3.83 -10.84 -7.58
C MET A 184 -3.13 -9.46 -7.57
N VAL A 185 -2.10 -9.31 -6.76
CA VAL A 185 -1.33 -8.07 -6.64
C VAL A 185 -0.35 -7.89 -7.81
N GLY A 186 0.18 -8.99 -8.37
CA GLY A 186 1.23 -8.98 -9.40
C GLY A 186 2.61 -8.68 -8.82
N ARG A 187 2.81 -8.93 -7.53
CA ARG A 187 4.07 -8.76 -6.80
C ARG A 187 4.15 -9.76 -5.65
N ARG A 188 5.37 -10.17 -5.28
CA ARG A 188 5.57 -11.04 -4.12
C ARG A 188 5.47 -10.21 -2.84
N ILE A 189 4.39 -10.41 -2.10
CA ILE A 189 4.06 -9.66 -0.87
C ILE A 189 3.72 -10.59 0.32
N SER A 190 3.46 -11.85 0.07
CA SER A 190 3.14 -12.85 1.10
C SER A 190 4.04 -14.06 0.93
N LYS A 191 4.46 -14.65 2.06
CA LYS A 191 5.20 -15.92 2.06
C LYS A 191 4.38 -17.03 1.41
N THR A 192 5.05 -17.82 0.59
CA THR A 192 4.42 -18.99 -0.08
C THR A 192 4.81 -20.32 0.54
N GLN A 193 5.58 -20.31 1.62
CA GLN A 193 6.04 -21.53 2.30
C GLN A 193 5.09 -21.96 3.41
N ASN A 194 5.11 -23.27 3.71
CA ASN A 194 4.27 -23.91 4.73
C ASN A 194 4.79 -23.70 6.17
N ASP A 195 5.75 -22.82 6.38
CA ASP A 195 6.24 -22.52 7.72
C ASP A 195 5.11 -21.90 8.54
N ALA A 196 5.05 -22.25 9.82
CA ALA A 196 4.11 -21.71 10.77
C ALA A 196 4.33 -20.20 10.87
N CYS A 197 3.60 -19.46 10.01
CA CYS A 197 3.63 -18.00 10.02
C CYS A 197 2.97 -17.52 11.30
N THR A 198 3.49 -16.42 11.82
CA THR A 198 2.88 -15.70 12.94
C THR A 198 1.39 -15.46 12.68
N ALA A 199 0.58 -15.62 13.73
CA ALA A 199 -0.87 -15.43 13.67
C ALA A 199 -1.23 -13.94 13.53
N LYS A 200 -0.93 -13.33 12.39
CA LYS A 200 -1.23 -11.92 12.11
C LYS A 200 -2.17 -11.77 10.92
N ILE A 201 -3.00 -10.73 10.97
CA ILE A 201 -3.82 -10.33 9.82
C ILE A 201 -3.00 -9.37 8.98
N HIS A 202 -2.89 -9.64 7.67
CA HIS A 202 -2.21 -8.74 6.74
C HIS A 202 -3.23 -7.95 5.94
N TYR A 203 -3.20 -6.63 6.08
CA TYR A 203 -3.95 -5.70 5.22
C TYR A 203 -3.05 -5.28 4.06
N ILE A 204 -3.37 -5.77 2.87
CA ILE A 204 -2.66 -5.47 1.64
C ILE A 204 -3.44 -4.37 0.92
N GLU A 205 -2.87 -3.18 0.86
CA GLU A 205 -3.52 -1.95 0.42
C GLU A 205 -3.03 -1.53 -0.96
N ASN A 206 -3.97 -1.27 -1.88
CA ASN A 206 -3.62 -0.76 -3.20
C ASN A 206 -3.18 0.69 -3.12
N LYS A 207 -2.12 1.04 -3.85
CA LYS A 207 -1.68 2.43 -4.06
C LYS A 207 -2.24 3.00 -5.37
N PRO A 208 -2.42 4.32 -5.49
CA PRO A 208 -2.96 4.94 -6.71
C PRO A 208 -2.02 4.86 -7.92
N TYR A 209 -0.70 4.78 -7.69
CA TYR A 209 0.33 4.72 -8.73
C TYR A 209 1.36 3.63 -8.47
N ASP A 210 1.95 3.07 -9.53
CA ASP A 210 3.15 2.26 -9.44
C ASP A 210 4.38 3.18 -9.36
N ASP A 211 4.75 3.55 -8.16
CA ASP A 211 5.97 4.32 -7.86
C ASP A 211 7.18 3.43 -7.62
N GLY A 212 7.03 2.11 -7.75
CA GLY A 212 8.07 1.12 -7.49
C GLY A 212 8.22 0.71 -6.02
N TYR A 213 7.67 1.49 -5.09
CA TYR A 213 7.83 1.28 -3.65
C TYR A 213 6.71 0.45 -3.03
N CYS A 214 7.08 -0.42 -2.08
CA CYS A 214 6.16 -1.02 -1.12
C CYS A 214 6.40 -0.38 0.25
N TYR A 215 5.36 -0.13 1.01
CA TYR A 215 5.52 0.11 2.43
C TYR A 215 5.10 -1.12 3.25
N GLU A 216 5.70 -1.24 4.42
CA GLU A 216 5.23 -2.13 5.47
C GLU A 216 5.10 -1.34 6.76
N LEU A 217 4.00 -1.53 7.45
CA LEU A 217 3.76 -1.06 8.80
C LEU A 217 3.41 -2.28 9.65
N ASP A 218 4.38 -2.72 10.42
CA ASP A 218 4.20 -3.67 11.49
C ASP A 218 4.33 -2.91 12.83
N HIS A 219 5.42 -3.05 13.57
CA HIS A 219 5.75 -2.18 14.69
C HIS A 219 6.30 -0.85 14.17
N ASP A 220 7.21 -0.92 13.23
CA ASP A 220 7.84 0.21 12.57
C ASP A 220 7.30 0.40 11.15
N LEU A 221 7.36 1.63 10.66
CA LEU A 221 7.03 1.95 9.28
C LEU A 221 8.30 1.91 8.42
N VAL A 222 8.25 1.14 7.34
CA VAL A 222 9.27 1.13 6.28
C VAL A 222 8.60 1.48 4.95
N LEU A 223 8.98 2.60 4.33
CA LEU A 223 8.36 3.07 3.07
C LEU A 223 8.96 2.46 1.81
N ASP A 224 10.12 1.82 1.91
CA ASP A 224 10.79 1.08 0.83
C ASP A 224 11.08 -0.35 1.29
N ALA A 225 10.03 -1.08 1.63
CA ALA A 225 10.14 -2.46 2.07
C ALA A 225 10.52 -3.35 0.88
N ASN A 226 11.67 -4.01 0.99
CA ASN A 226 12.10 -5.03 0.03
C ASN A 226 11.46 -6.40 0.34
N SER A 227 11.75 -7.40 -0.50
CA SER A 227 11.18 -8.74 -0.32
C SER A 227 11.62 -9.40 0.99
N ASP A 228 12.77 -9.08 1.52
CA ASP A 228 13.28 -9.69 2.76
C ASP A 228 12.53 -9.14 3.96
N ILE A 229 12.27 -7.83 4.00
CA ILE A 229 11.44 -7.18 5.01
C ILE A 229 10.00 -7.74 4.95
N LEU A 230 9.38 -7.75 3.76
CA LEU A 230 8.01 -8.27 3.57
C LEU A 230 7.87 -9.77 3.90
N MET A 231 8.99 -10.51 3.95
CA MET A 231 9.03 -11.94 4.28
C MET A 231 9.54 -12.19 5.71
N ASP A 232 9.93 -11.17 6.45
CA ASP A 232 10.38 -11.32 7.83
C ASP A 232 9.18 -11.17 8.78
N ASP A 233 8.66 -12.31 9.24
CA ASP A 233 7.69 -12.34 10.34
C ASP A 233 8.46 -12.36 11.67
N ASN A 234 8.84 -11.21 12.17
CA ASN A 234 9.51 -11.13 13.46
C ASN A 234 8.59 -11.67 14.58
N PRO A 235 8.86 -12.85 15.16
CA PRO A 235 8.00 -13.45 16.18
C PRO A 235 7.97 -12.66 17.49
N ASN A 236 8.95 -11.77 17.70
CA ASN A 236 9.01 -10.89 18.86
C ASN A 236 8.13 -9.65 18.72
N ASN A 237 7.60 -9.41 17.53
CA ASN A 237 6.71 -8.28 17.27
C ASN A 237 5.29 -8.61 17.69
N ARG A 238 4.74 -7.85 18.62
CA ARG A 238 3.41 -8.07 19.22
C ARG A 238 2.26 -7.39 18.46
N SER A 239 2.51 -6.79 17.32
CA SER A 239 1.43 -6.23 16.51
C SER A 239 0.52 -7.35 16.01
N PRO A 240 -0.80 -7.29 16.22
CA PRO A 240 -1.74 -8.29 15.72
C PRO A 240 -2.01 -8.14 14.21
N GLU A 241 -1.60 -7.02 13.63
CA GLU A 241 -1.89 -6.64 12.27
C GLU A 241 -0.64 -6.09 11.58
N ILE A 242 -0.47 -6.44 10.31
CA ILE A 242 0.54 -5.88 9.42
C ILE A 242 -0.18 -5.18 8.27
N ARG A 243 0.26 -3.96 7.91
CA ARG A 243 -0.24 -3.26 6.73
C ARG A 243 0.87 -3.18 5.67
N VAL A 244 0.56 -3.66 4.49
CA VAL A 244 1.46 -3.64 3.32
C VAL A 244 0.80 -2.86 2.20
N GLY A 245 1.45 -1.80 1.73
CA GLY A 245 0.95 -1.02 0.62
C GLY A 245 1.79 -1.17 -0.64
N THR A 246 1.12 -1.49 -1.74
CA THR A 246 1.77 -1.59 -3.05
C THR A 246 0.76 -1.28 -4.16
N TYR A 247 1.26 -0.91 -5.33
CA TYR A 247 0.38 -0.80 -6.50
C TYR A 247 0.00 -2.20 -6.99
N PHE A 248 -1.31 -2.45 -7.14
CA PHE A 248 -1.80 -3.70 -7.70
C PHE A 248 -1.66 -3.66 -9.22
N ARG A 249 -0.73 -4.44 -9.75
CA ARG A 249 -0.42 -4.54 -11.18
C ARG A 249 -1.48 -5.33 -11.92
N SER A 250 -2.72 -4.91 -11.78
CA SER A 250 -3.88 -5.51 -12.43
C SER A 250 -4.68 -4.45 -13.17
N PRO A 251 -5.09 -4.66 -14.42
CA PRO A 251 -5.88 -3.69 -15.16
C PRO A 251 -7.23 -3.40 -14.50
N PHE A 252 -7.73 -4.30 -13.65
CA PHE A 252 -8.99 -4.13 -12.93
C PHE A 252 -8.87 -3.30 -11.65
N SER A 253 -7.65 -3.03 -11.16
CA SER A 253 -7.41 -2.28 -9.93
C SER A 253 -7.11 -0.80 -10.17
N SER A 254 -6.89 -0.39 -11.42
CA SER A 254 -6.54 0.99 -11.76
C SER A 254 -7.60 1.98 -11.24
N GLY A 255 -7.16 2.96 -10.45
CA GLY A 255 -8.02 3.99 -9.85
C GLY A 255 -9.03 3.49 -8.81
N LYS A 256 -8.98 2.22 -8.43
CA LYS A 256 -9.85 1.63 -7.39
C LYS A 256 -9.07 1.48 -6.10
N ARG A 257 -9.66 1.90 -5.01
CA ARG A 257 -9.12 1.69 -3.66
C ARG A 257 -9.56 0.32 -3.17
N ILE A 258 -8.64 -0.63 -3.14
CA ILE A 258 -8.89 -2.03 -2.80
C ILE A 258 -7.98 -2.43 -1.64
N TRP A 259 -8.55 -3.08 -0.64
CA TRP A 259 -7.81 -3.75 0.42
C TRP A 259 -8.05 -5.25 0.36
N LEU A 260 -6.97 -6.03 0.31
CA LEU A 260 -7.02 -7.47 0.51
C LEU A 260 -6.68 -7.76 1.97
N ILE A 261 -7.53 -8.50 2.67
CA ILE A 261 -7.35 -8.88 4.06
C ILE A 261 -6.93 -10.36 4.06
N ASP A 262 -5.65 -10.59 4.30
CA ASP A 262 -5.09 -11.94 4.37
C ASP A 262 -5.19 -12.47 5.79
N THR A 263 -5.87 -13.60 5.96
CA THR A 263 -6.05 -14.25 7.27
C THR A 263 -5.07 -15.39 7.46
N PRO A 264 -4.66 -15.70 8.70
CA PRO A 264 -3.93 -16.93 8.99
C PRO A 264 -4.66 -18.17 8.45
N GLY A 265 -3.92 -19.20 8.05
CA GLY A 265 -4.52 -20.48 7.67
C GLY A 265 -5.13 -21.22 8.89
N VAL A 266 -6.36 -21.72 8.77
CA VAL A 266 -7.13 -22.23 9.93
C VAL A 266 -6.77 -23.63 10.43
N ASN A 267 -5.79 -24.30 9.85
CA ASN A 267 -5.45 -25.69 10.14
C ASN A 267 -4.00 -25.89 10.56
N SER A 268 -3.57 -25.29 11.63
CA SER A 268 -2.49 -25.87 12.38
C SER A 268 -3.10 -26.56 13.61
N ALA A 269 -2.97 -27.89 13.71
CA ALA A 269 -3.31 -28.63 14.94
C ALA A 269 -2.60 -28.09 16.18
N GLU A 270 -1.61 -27.22 15.97
CA GLU A 270 -0.73 -26.62 16.95
C GLU A 270 -1.12 -25.18 17.38
N ASN A 271 -2.04 -24.48 16.66
CA ASN A 271 -2.30 -23.05 16.92
C ASN A 271 -3.81 -22.72 16.95
N ALA A 272 -4.43 -22.90 18.13
CA ALA A 272 -5.78 -22.40 18.41
C ALA A 272 -5.90 -20.87 18.14
N ASP A 273 -4.82 -20.14 18.33
CA ASP A 273 -4.73 -18.67 18.12
C ASP A 273 -4.98 -18.27 16.67
N HIS A 274 -4.47 -19.02 15.68
CA HIS A 274 -4.69 -18.74 14.25
C HIS A 274 -6.17 -18.78 13.87
N ARG A 275 -6.88 -19.75 14.44
CA ARG A 275 -8.31 -19.91 14.19
C ARG A 275 -9.09 -18.76 14.80
N GLU A 276 -8.83 -18.39 16.04
CA GLU A 276 -9.51 -17.31 16.73
C GLU A 276 -9.30 -15.96 16.00
N ILE A 277 -8.08 -15.68 15.56
CA ILE A 277 -7.75 -14.47 14.79
C ILE A 277 -8.49 -14.45 13.45
N THR A 278 -8.53 -15.58 12.74
CA THR A 278 -9.28 -15.68 11.47
C THR A 278 -10.78 -15.50 11.68
N GLU A 279 -11.35 -16.13 12.70
CA GLU A 279 -12.77 -15.98 13.04
C GLU A 279 -13.12 -14.54 13.42
N LYS A 280 -12.27 -13.86 14.19
CA LYS A 280 -12.40 -12.42 14.48
C LYS A 280 -12.32 -11.58 13.22
N ALA A 281 -11.35 -11.85 12.32
CA ALA A 281 -11.24 -11.11 11.07
C ALA A 281 -12.49 -11.27 10.20
N ILE A 282 -13.04 -12.45 10.07
CA ILE A 282 -14.28 -12.71 9.30
C ILE A 282 -15.46 -11.94 9.90
N THR A 283 -15.57 -11.91 11.22
CA THR A 283 -16.70 -11.28 11.93
C THR A 283 -16.62 -9.76 11.92
N TYR A 284 -15.42 -9.18 12.13
CA TYR A 284 -15.27 -7.75 12.42
C TYR A 284 -14.66 -6.92 11.30
N SER A 285 -14.06 -7.52 10.25
CA SER A 285 -13.42 -6.76 9.17
C SER A 285 -14.37 -5.93 8.32
N ASN A 286 -15.67 -6.21 8.39
CA ASN A 286 -16.70 -5.64 7.52
C ASN A 286 -16.35 -5.73 6.02
N ALA A 287 -15.72 -6.84 5.59
CA ALA A 287 -15.34 -7.05 4.20
C ALA A 287 -16.54 -7.07 3.27
N ASP A 288 -16.39 -6.54 2.06
CA ASP A 288 -17.45 -6.44 1.04
C ASP A 288 -17.59 -7.72 0.23
N LEU A 289 -16.49 -8.47 0.10
CA LEU A 289 -16.40 -9.74 -0.60
C LEU A 289 -15.50 -10.68 0.20
N MET A 290 -15.88 -11.96 0.26
CA MET A 290 -14.99 -13.03 0.70
C MET A 290 -14.52 -13.84 -0.49
N VAL A 291 -13.23 -14.11 -0.55
CA VAL A 291 -12.61 -15.12 -1.42
C VAL A 291 -12.24 -16.31 -0.55
N TYR A 292 -12.97 -17.39 -0.68
CA TYR A 292 -12.68 -18.64 0.02
C TYR A 292 -11.90 -19.58 -0.90
N VAL A 293 -10.66 -19.90 -0.54
CA VAL A 293 -9.76 -20.72 -1.37
C VAL A 293 -9.86 -22.18 -0.93
N LEU A 294 -10.37 -23.02 -1.82
CA LEU A 294 -10.43 -24.47 -1.67
C LEU A 294 -9.22 -25.12 -2.34
N ASN A 295 -8.66 -26.14 -1.71
CA ASN A 295 -7.61 -26.95 -2.33
C ASN A 295 -8.23 -27.98 -3.27
N GLY A 296 -8.11 -27.81 -4.59
CA GLY A 296 -8.70 -28.68 -5.60
C GLY A 296 -8.28 -30.16 -5.48
N THR A 297 -7.11 -30.44 -4.89
CA THR A 297 -6.63 -31.81 -4.70
C THR A 297 -7.13 -32.48 -3.41
N ASN A 298 -7.80 -31.73 -2.52
CA ASN A 298 -8.26 -32.26 -1.22
C ASN A 298 -9.41 -31.39 -0.68
N ILE A 299 -10.57 -31.42 -1.35
CA ILE A 299 -11.80 -30.72 -0.97
C ILE A 299 -12.56 -31.54 0.08
N GLY A 300 -13.16 -30.88 1.06
CA GLY A 300 -14.12 -31.50 1.98
C GLY A 300 -13.47 -32.23 3.17
N THR A 301 -12.28 -31.80 3.59
CA THR A 301 -11.71 -32.25 4.86
C THR A 301 -12.59 -31.83 6.04
N GLU A 302 -12.50 -32.54 7.17
CA GLU A 302 -13.28 -32.21 8.38
C GLU A 302 -13.06 -30.76 8.82
N ASP A 303 -11.84 -30.26 8.68
CA ASP A 303 -11.48 -28.88 9.00
C ASP A 303 -12.06 -27.87 8.00
N ASP A 304 -12.10 -28.22 6.69
CA ASP A 304 -12.82 -27.40 5.69
C ASP A 304 -14.30 -27.29 6.07
N LEU A 305 -14.93 -28.40 6.42
CA LEU A 305 -16.35 -28.42 6.79
C LEU A 305 -16.62 -27.55 8.03
N ARG A 306 -15.76 -27.63 9.02
CA ARG A 306 -15.88 -26.82 10.25
C ARG A 306 -15.75 -25.31 9.94
N HIS A 307 -14.76 -24.95 9.16
CA HIS A 307 -14.53 -23.54 8.78
C HIS A 307 -15.64 -23.00 7.87
N LEU A 308 -16.09 -23.78 6.89
CA LEU A 308 -17.21 -23.44 6.02
C LEU A 308 -18.52 -23.22 6.80
N LYS A 309 -18.80 -24.05 7.81
CA LYS A 309 -19.96 -23.85 8.69
C LYS A 309 -19.85 -22.56 9.49
N PHE A 310 -18.65 -22.23 10.00
CA PHE A 310 -18.42 -20.97 10.69
C PHE A 310 -18.66 -19.77 9.74
N VAL A 311 -18.12 -19.84 8.52
CA VAL A 311 -18.32 -18.78 7.50
C VAL A 311 -19.81 -18.61 7.18
N LEU A 312 -20.54 -19.71 6.98
CA LEU A 312 -21.98 -19.67 6.69
C LEU A 312 -22.78 -18.97 7.79
N GLN A 313 -22.38 -19.15 9.05
CA GLN A 313 -23.07 -18.57 10.21
C GLN A 313 -22.71 -17.09 10.47
N ASN A 314 -21.51 -16.66 10.10
CA ASN A 314 -20.96 -15.38 10.53
C ASN A 314 -20.69 -14.37 9.39
N TYR A 315 -20.76 -14.80 8.13
CA TYR A 315 -20.54 -13.93 6.98
C TYR A 315 -21.71 -13.99 5.98
N HIS A 316 -22.43 -12.88 5.81
CA HIS A 316 -23.69 -12.82 5.07
C HIS A 316 -23.60 -12.01 3.77
N LYS A 317 -22.40 -11.59 3.35
CA LYS A 317 -22.17 -10.91 2.08
C LYS A 317 -21.75 -11.91 0.99
N LYS A 318 -21.31 -11.43 -0.16
CA LYS A 318 -20.92 -12.26 -1.31
C LYS A 318 -19.68 -13.09 -1.00
N ILE A 319 -19.70 -14.38 -1.38
CA ILE A 319 -18.58 -15.28 -1.29
C ILE A 319 -18.24 -15.80 -2.69
N LEU A 320 -16.97 -15.70 -3.05
CA LEU A 320 -16.40 -16.35 -4.23
C LEU A 320 -15.57 -17.56 -3.75
N PHE A 321 -16.00 -18.73 -4.12
CA PHE A 321 -15.26 -19.97 -3.86
C PHE A 321 -14.26 -20.21 -4.99
N VAL A 322 -12.99 -20.24 -4.68
CA VAL A 322 -11.91 -20.44 -5.63
C VAL A 322 -11.33 -21.83 -5.43
N VAL A 323 -11.55 -22.73 -6.37
CA VAL A 323 -10.90 -24.05 -6.38
C VAL A 323 -9.54 -23.90 -7.03
N ASN A 324 -8.50 -23.92 -6.20
CA ASN A 324 -7.12 -23.71 -6.61
C ASN A 324 -6.40 -25.04 -6.93
N LYS A 325 -5.22 -24.93 -7.56
CA LYS A 325 -4.34 -26.03 -7.98
C LYS A 325 -4.94 -26.92 -9.08
N VAL A 326 -5.76 -26.34 -9.95
CA VAL A 326 -6.32 -27.08 -11.08
C VAL A 326 -5.26 -27.54 -12.09
N ASP A 327 -4.07 -26.97 -12.06
CA ASP A 327 -2.89 -27.39 -12.83
C ASP A 327 -2.35 -28.78 -12.43
N ARG A 328 -2.73 -29.30 -11.27
CA ARG A 328 -2.31 -30.62 -10.77
C ARG A 328 -3.21 -31.77 -11.23
N PHE A 329 -4.34 -31.46 -11.88
CA PHE A 329 -5.24 -32.49 -12.40
C PHE A 329 -4.67 -33.12 -13.66
N LYS A 330 -4.59 -34.46 -13.68
CA LYS A 330 -4.18 -35.23 -14.85
C LYS A 330 -5.36 -35.33 -15.81
N THR A 331 -5.17 -34.88 -17.04
CA THR A 331 -6.19 -34.62 -18.08
C THR A 331 -7.03 -35.81 -18.56
N LYS A 332 -6.86 -37.04 -18.03
CA LYS A 332 -7.56 -38.24 -18.55
C LYS A 332 -8.65 -38.82 -17.65
N GLU A 333 -8.65 -38.57 -16.34
CA GLU A 333 -9.61 -39.18 -15.41
C GLU A 333 -10.44 -38.16 -14.61
N ASP A 334 -9.93 -36.97 -14.36
CA ASP A 334 -10.59 -35.94 -13.58
C ASP A 334 -10.89 -34.70 -14.43
N SER A 335 -12.14 -34.54 -14.85
CA SER A 335 -12.50 -33.30 -15.53
C SER A 335 -12.67 -32.18 -14.52
N ILE A 336 -12.06 -31.00 -14.78
CA ILE A 336 -12.25 -29.78 -13.98
C ILE A 336 -13.74 -29.49 -13.79
N SER A 337 -14.56 -29.75 -14.82
CA SER A 337 -16.02 -29.57 -14.78
C SER A 337 -16.67 -30.42 -13.72
N LYS A 338 -16.28 -31.71 -13.61
CA LYS A 338 -16.82 -32.63 -12.59
C LYS A 338 -16.42 -32.17 -11.19
N MET A 339 -15.16 -31.83 -10.99
CA MET A 339 -14.67 -31.32 -9.70
C MET A 339 -15.42 -30.06 -9.26
N LEU A 340 -15.68 -29.13 -10.18
CA LEU A 340 -16.46 -27.92 -9.87
C LEU A 340 -17.92 -28.24 -9.54
N GLN A 341 -18.51 -29.22 -10.23
CA GLN A 341 -19.86 -29.68 -9.93
C GLN A 341 -19.90 -30.31 -8.53
N ASP A 342 -18.98 -31.23 -8.22
CA ASP A 342 -18.89 -31.89 -6.92
C ASP A 342 -18.69 -30.84 -5.79
N ALA A 343 -17.75 -29.92 -5.96
CA ALA A 343 -17.53 -28.83 -5.01
C ALA A 343 -18.79 -27.95 -4.82
N THR A 344 -19.52 -27.66 -5.91
CA THR A 344 -20.74 -26.87 -5.85
C THR A 344 -21.85 -27.62 -5.09
N GLU A 345 -21.98 -28.94 -5.31
CA GLU A 345 -22.96 -29.78 -4.61
C GLU A 345 -22.63 -29.89 -3.11
N ASP A 346 -21.37 -30.07 -2.76
CA ASP A 346 -20.92 -30.11 -1.37
C ASP A 346 -21.19 -28.79 -0.63
N LEU A 347 -20.89 -27.67 -1.26
CA LEU A 347 -21.21 -26.35 -0.69
C LEU A 347 -22.72 -26.15 -0.49
N LYS A 348 -23.55 -26.65 -1.42
CA LYS A 348 -25.01 -26.64 -1.25
C LYS A 348 -25.47 -27.52 -0.11
N ARG A 349 -24.87 -28.71 0.06
CA ARG A 349 -25.17 -29.61 1.20
C ARG A 349 -24.80 -28.99 2.55
N ILE A 350 -23.74 -28.18 2.60
CA ILE A 350 -23.36 -27.40 3.80
C ILE A 350 -24.37 -26.30 4.11
N GLY A 351 -25.09 -25.79 3.12
CA GLY A 351 -26.15 -24.78 3.26
C GLY A 351 -25.93 -23.48 2.45
N PHE A 352 -24.89 -23.39 1.62
CA PHE A 352 -24.70 -22.21 0.77
C PHE A 352 -25.72 -22.18 -0.38
N THR A 353 -26.47 -21.07 -0.48
CA THR A 353 -27.44 -20.89 -1.56
C THR A 353 -26.76 -20.36 -2.80
N SER A 354 -26.77 -21.11 -3.92
CA SER A 354 -26.18 -20.69 -5.20
C SER A 354 -24.70 -20.25 -5.11
N PRO A 355 -23.79 -21.13 -4.60
CA PRO A 355 -22.39 -20.78 -4.45
C PRO A 355 -21.74 -20.48 -5.80
N CYS A 356 -20.99 -19.38 -5.88
CA CYS A 356 -20.19 -19.01 -7.06
C CYS A 356 -18.83 -19.70 -6.94
N VAL A 357 -18.58 -20.72 -7.77
CA VAL A 357 -17.36 -21.55 -7.74
C VAL A 357 -16.58 -21.36 -9.02
N VAL A 358 -15.28 -21.02 -8.92
CA VAL A 358 -14.38 -20.81 -10.06
C VAL A 358 -13.10 -21.61 -9.93
N PRO A 359 -12.60 -22.21 -11.03
CA PRO A 359 -11.30 -22.90 -11.04
C PRO A 359 -10.16 -21.91 -11.23
N VAL A 360 -9.06 -22.09 -10.49
CA VAL A 360 -7.86 -21.25 -10.61
C VAL A 360 -6.60 -22.09 -10.47
N SER A 361 -5.59 -21.79 -11.31
CA SER A 361 -4.21 -22.12 -10.98
C SER A 361 -3.51 -20.86 -10.49
N ALA A 362 -3.47 -20.65 -9.19
CA ALA A 362 -2.80 -19.50 -8.60
C ALA A 362 -1.31 -19.47 -8.95
N TYR A 363 -0.67 -20.65 -9.08
CA TYR A 363 0.74 -20.75 -9.47
C TYR A 363 0.97 -20.31 -10.90
N ALA A 364 0.17 -20.79 -11.85
CA ALA A 364 0.28 -20.36 -13.25
C ALA A 364 -0.01 -18.85 -13.41
N ALA A 365 -1.02 -18.35 -12.71
CA ALA A 365 -1.35 -16.93 -12.68
C ALA A 365 -0.21 -16.08 -12.09
N TYR A 366 0.42 -16.55 -11.01
CA TYR A 366 1.58 -15.91 -10.40
C TYR A 366 2.77 -15.83 -11.38
N LEU A 367 3.12 -16.96 -12.02
CA LEU A 367 4.21 -16.98 -13.02
C LEU A 367 3.93 -16.05 -14.20
N ALA A 368 2.74 -16.10 -14.76
CA ALA A 368 2.34 -15.24 -15.88
C ALA A 368 2.48 -13.75 -15.52
N ARG A 369 2.07 -13.37 -14.29
CA ARG A 369 2.16 -11.99 -13.80
C ARG A 369 3.60 -11.56 -13.55
N MET A 370 4.43 -12.40 -12.95
CA MET A 370 5.85 -12.10 -12.70
C MET A 370 6.64 -11.90 -14.01
N HIS A 371 6.39 -12.71 -15.03
CA HIS A 371 7.03 -12.56 -16.33
C HIS A 371 6.53 -11.36 -17.14
N SER A 372 5.33 -10.89 -16.91
CA SER A 372 4.79 -9.72 -17.63
C SER A 372 5.36 -8.38 -17.16
N PHE A 373 6.09 -8.35 -16.05
CA PHE A 373 6.62 -7.15 -15.43
C PHE A 373 8.15 -7.18 -15.21
N GLN A 374 8.84 -8.16 -15.77
CA GLN A 374 10.29 -8.14 -15.97
C GLN A 374 10.63 -7.46 -17.32
#